data_dfd277c30d893b27a7293d5a0a3948db
#
_entry.id   dfd277c30d893b27a7293d5a0a3948db
#
_cell.length_a   1.000
_cell.length_b   1.000
_cell.length_c   1.000
_cell.angle_alpha   90.00
_cell.angle_beta   90.00
_cell.angle_gamma   90.00
#
_symmetry.space_group_name_H-M   'P 1'
#
loop_
_entity.id
_entity.type
_entity.pdbx_description
1 polymer ?
#
loop_
_entity_poly.entity_id
_entity_poly.type
_entity_poly.pdbx_seq_one_letter_code
_entity_poly.pdbx_strand_id
1 'polypeptide(L)'
;CDIETDSDPRQTRSHMHRRYRAKGKKVTFFPSPSPYYSEKIASAFAIGDPSVKFVASGYPRNDKLFHYTSEEIQKKKEALHIPEGKKVLLYTPTWRDSSLDENGAFSLPDGFDVNVLMDMLGSDYILLFRAHHQIGAAKVKDNPVIYDVSDVESVNDLYLVSDLMITDYSSTMFDYANLMRPMVFHMYDADSYEQDVRGLYLSPEELPGPITKTEQELVDAIH
;
A
#
# COMPACT_ATOMS: atom_id res chain seq x y z
N CYS A 1 -0.48 7.66 18.43
CA CYS A 1 -0.40 6.30 17.91
C CYS A 1 -0.36 5.37 19.11
N ASP A 2 -1.46 4.69 19.39
CA ASP A 2 -1.44 3.62 20.36
C ASP A 2 -0.72 2.43 19.71
N ILE A 3 0.49 2.20 20.18
CA ILE A 3 1.24 1.03 19.79
C ILE A 3 0.60 -0.12 20.53
N GLU A 4 -0.28 -0.83 19.85
CA GLU A 4 -0.83 -2.04 20.40
C GLU A 4 0.26 -3.09 20.49
N THR A 5 0.20 -3.83 21.58
CA THR A 5 1.14 -4.91 21.81
C THR A 5 0.73 -6.07 20.94
N ASP A 6 1.53 -6.33 19.94
CA ASP A 6 1.54 -7.62 19.30
C ASP A 6 1.77 -8.73 20.32
N SER A 7 1.44 -9.93 19.94
CA SER A 7 1.67 -11.15 20.71
C SER A 7 3.13 -11.39 21.14
N ASP A 8 4.08 -10.56 20.68
CA ASP A 8 5.47 -10.62 21.13
C ASP A 8 5.64 -9.91 22.50
N PRO A 9 5.98 -10.66 23.58
CA PRO A 9 6.19 -10.09 24.92
C PRO A 9 7.27 -9.00 24.97
N ARG A 10 8.14 -8.91 23.95
CA ARG A 10 9.17 -7.87 23.81
C ARG A 10 8.62 -6.55 23.25
N GLN A 11 7.37 -6.54 22.77
CA GLN A 11 6.70 -5.38 22.20
C GLN A 11 5.66 -4.78 23.16
N THR A 12 5.96 -4.75 24.46
CA THR A 12 5.08 -4.07 25.42
C THR A 12 5.00 -2.58 25.08
N ARG A 13 3.83 -1.98 25.31
CA ARG A 13 3.57 -0.53 25.11
C ARG A 13 4.69 0.33 25.74
N SER A 14 5.13 0.00 26.93
CA SER A 14 6.20 0.73 27.62
C SER A 14 7.55 0.61 26.92
N HIS A 15 7.88 -0.58 26.40
CA HIS A 15 9.13 -0.79 25.66
C HIS A 15 9.13 -0.05 24.34
N MET A 16 8.06 -0.15 23.58
CA MET A 16 7.92 0.52 22.29
C MET A 16 7.92 2.04 22.44
N HIS A 17 7.18 2.57 23.43
CA HIS A 17 7.18 4.00 23.72
C HIS A 17 8.58 4.52 24.07
N ARG A 18 9.34 3.79 24.91
CA ARG A 18 10.72 4.14 25.23
C ARG A 18 11.62 4.13 24.00
N ARG A 19 11.49 3.12 23.16
CA ARG A 19 12.26 2.96 21.92
C ARG A 19 11.98 4.09 20.95
N TYR A 20 10.72 4.41 20.68
CA TYR A 20 10.33 5.48 19.76
C TYR A 20 10.70 6.86 20.29
N ARG A 21 10.50 7.10 21.58
CA ARG A 21 10.95 8.34 22.23
C ARG A 21 12.47 8.54 22.11
N ALA A 22 13.25 7.48 22.27
CA ALA A 22 14.70 7.55 22.10
C ALA A 22 15.09 7.87 20.65
N LYS A 23 14.33 7.37 19.66
CA LYS A 23 14.50 7.73 18.24
C LYS A 23 14.12 9.19 17.99
N GLY A 24 12.95 9.64 18.50
CA GLY A 24 12.47 11.01 18.33
C GLY A 24 13.46 12.06 18.84
N LYS A 25 14.15 11.79 19.94
CA LYS A 25 15.19 12.68 20.50
C LYS A 25 16.42 12.87 19.58
N LYS A 26 16.62 12.00 18.61
CA LYS A 26 17.75 12.08 17.66
C LYS A 26 17.41 12.85 16.38
N VAL A 27 16.15 13.20 16.21
CA VAL A 27 15.65 13.86 15.00
C VAL A 27 15.75 15.38 15.19
N THR A 28 16.38 16.06 14.27
CA THR A 28 16.42 17.54 14.18
C THR A 28 15.35 18.06 13.23
N PHE A 29 15.20 17.39 12.08
CA PHE A 29 14.21 17.73 11.06
C PHE A 29 13.41 16.49 10.67
N PHE A 30 12.11 16.66 10.43
CA PHE A 30 11.22 15.63 9.95
C PHE A 30 10.53 16.10 8.66
N PRO A 31 10.81 15.50 7.49
CA PRO A 31 10.06 15.79 6.27
C PRO A 31 8.60 15.40 6.48
N SER A 32 7.69 16.27 6.14
CA SER A 32 6.27 16.04 6.36
C SER A 32 5.46 16.34 5.09
N PRO A 33 4.62 15.41 4.66
CA PRO A 33 3.72 15.62 3.54
C PRO A 33 2.47 16.44 3.92
N SER A 34 2.12 16.50 5.22
CA SER A 34 0.93 17.22 5.67
C SER A 34 0.96 17.53 7.17
N PRO A 35 0.17 18.51 7.64
CA PRO A 35 -0.03 18.75 9.07
C PRO A 35 -0.55 17.54 9.82
N TYR A 36 -1.47 16.78 9.22
CA TYR A 36 -2.00 15.53 9.77
C TYR A 36 -0.88 14.52 10.05
N TYR A 37 0.01 14.29 9.07
CA TYR A 37 1.16 13.42 9.25
C TYR A 37 2.09 13.91 10.37
N SER A 38 2.37 15.21 10.42
CA SER A 38 3.21 15.81 11.48
C SER A 38 2.66 15.51 12.87
N GLU A 39 1.36 15.66 13.06
CA GLU A 39 0.67 15.36 14.32
C GLU A 39 0.82 13.89 14.71
N LYS A 40 0.53 12.98 13.79
CA LYS A 40 0.60 11.53 14.05
C LYS A 40 2.03 11.07 14.34
N ILE A 41 3.01 11.56 13.60
CA ILE A 41 4.42 11.24 13.84
C ILE A 41 4.93 11.85 15.15
N ALA A 42 4.56 13.08 15.47
CA ALA A 42 4.91 13.69 16.74
C ALA A 42 4.41 12.84 17.92
N SER A 43 3.17 12.37 17.84
CA SER A 43 2.59 11.45 18.84
C SER A 43 3.34 10.11 18.88
N ALA A 44 3.56 9.46 17.73
CA ALA A 44 4.17 8.14 17.63
C ALA A 44 5.60 8.11 18.17
N PHE A 45 6.38 9.16 17.93
CA PHE A 45 7.77 9.29 18.40
C PHE A 45 7.89 10.03 19.73
N ALA A 46 6.77 10.39 20.34
CA ALA A 46 6.73 11.21 21.57
C ALA A 46 7.62 12.46 21.44
N ILE A 47 7.51 13.16 20.31
CA ILE A 47 8.23 14.39 20.01
C ILE A 47 7.48 15.55 20.70
N GLY A 48 7.94 15.92 21.88
CA GLY A 48 7.45 17.09 22.60
C GLY A 48 8.45 18.27 22.57
N ASP A 49 9.57 18.07 21.88
CA ASP A 49 10.64 19.08 21.80
C ASP A 49 10.34 20.07 20.67
N PRO A 50 10.15 21.37 20.99
CA PRO A 50 9.87 22.40 19.99
C PRO A 50 11.07 22.68 19.05
N SER A 51 12.28 22.19 19.38
CA SER A 51 13.44 22.30 18.50
C SER A 51 13.36 21.36 17.31
N VAL A 52 12.57 20.30 17.39
CA VAL A 52 12.30 19.41 16.24
C VAL A 52 11.36 20.10 15.27
N LYS A 53 11.83 20.29 14.06
CA LYS A 53 11.07 20.97 13.02
C LYS A 53 10.47 19.98 12.03
N PHE A 54 9.15 20.05 11.87
CA PHE A 54 8.47 19.43 10.76
C PHE A 54 8.55 20.34 9.54
N VAL A 55 9.18 19.85 8.48
CA VAL A 55 9.36 20.60 7.24
C VAL A 55 8.32 20.15 6.24
N ALA A 56 7.42 21.04 5.84
CA ALA A 56 6.38 20.75 4.84
C ALA A 56 6.99 20.67 3.43
N SER A 57 7.71 19.59 3.17
CA SER A 57 8.42 19.35 1.90
C SER A 57 7.85 18.21 1.09
N GLY A 58 6.80 17.54 1.58
CA GLY A 58 6.42 16.24 1.03
C GLY A 58 7.43 15.14 1.38
N TYR A 59 7.29 14.00 0.73
CA TYR A 59 8.27 12.93 0.80
C TYR A 59 9.21 13.02 -0.40
N PRO A 60 10.54 13.14 -0.21
CA PRO A 60 11.50 13.17 -1.32
C PRO A 60 11.40 11.94 -2.24
N ARG A 61 10.97 10.78 -1.70
CA ARG A 61 10.74 9.58 -2.51
C ARG A 61 9.68 9.78 -3.59
N ASN A 62 8.77 10.74 -3.42
CA ASN A 62 7.67 11.00 -4.35
C ASN A 62 7.99 12.06 -5.40
N ASP A 63 9.16 12.70 -5.36
CA ASP A 63 9.55 13.73 -6.33
C ASP A 63 9.46 13.22 -7.77
N LYS A 64 9.80 11.94 -7.98
CA LYS A 64 9.70 11.27 -9.28
C LYS A 64 8.27 11.24 -9.84
N LEU A 65 7.25 11.26 -8.98
CA LEU A 65 5.85 11.27 -9.39
C LEU A 65 5.39 12.62 -9.96
N PHE A 66 6.21 13.66 -9.81
CA PHE A 66 5.96 15.00 -10.36
C PHE A 66 6.88 15.33 -11.55
N HIS A 67 7.93 14.54 -11.75
CA HIS A 67 8.96 14.79 -12.77
C HIS A 67 9.17 13.54 -13.62
N TYR A 68 8.29 13.34 -14.59
CA TYR A 68 8.37 12.24 -15.55
C TYR A 68 7.86 12.65 -16.92
N THR A 69 8.25 11.91 -17.95
CA THR A 69 7.79 12.10 -19.33
C THR A 69 6.99 10.89 -19.80
N SER A 70 6.17 11.08 -20.83
CA SER A 70 5.45 9.97 -21.47
C SER A 70 6.41 8.92 -22.04
N GLU A 71 7.58 9.34 -22.52
CA GLU A 71 8.61 8.44 -23.03
C GLU A 71 9.21 7.56 -21.93
N GLU A 72 9.42 8.12 -20.73
CA GLU A 72 9.89 7.35 -19.58
C GLU A 72 8.85 6.31 -19.11
N ILE A 73 7.56 6.68 -19.10
CA ILE A 73 6.48 5.74 -18.82
C ILE A 73 6.48 4.61 -19.84
N GLN A 74 6.58 4.94 -21.14
CA GLN A 74 6.56 3.95 -22.20
C GLN A 74 7.74 2.97 -22.08
N LYS A 75 8.95 3.45 -21.84
CA LYS A 75 10.14 2.61 -21.59
C LYS A 75 9.94 1.67 -20.40
N LYS A 76 9.26 2.14 -19.34
CA LYS A 76 8.96 1.30 -18.17
C LYS A 76 7.91 0.23 -18.50
N LYS A 77 6.87 0.57 -19.26
CA LYS A 77 5.89 -0.40 -19.75
C LYS A 77 6.56 -1.48 -20.61
N GLU A 78 7.45 -1.09 -21.50
CA GLU A 78 8.24 -2.02 -22.32
C GLU A 78 9.13 -2.94 -21.47
N ALA A 79 9.83 -2.39 -20.47
CA ALA A 79 10.69 -3.15 -19.56
C ALA A 79 9.90 -4.17 -18.71
N LEU A 80 8.64 -3.89 -18.43
CA LEU A 80 7.71 -4.79 -17.74
C LEU A 80 6.94 -5.69 -18.71
N HIS A 81 7.24 -5.62 -20.02
CA HIS A 81 6.55 -6.38 -21.07
C HIS A 81 5.03 -6.15 -21.12
N ILE A 82 4.57 -4.96 -20.74
CA ILE A 82 3.15 -4.60 -20.78
C ILE A 82 2.75 -4.33 -22.23
N PRO A 83 1.77 -5.08 -22.80
CA PRO A 83 1.33 -4.87 -24.16
C PRO A 83 0.70 -3.50 -24.37
N GLU A 84 0.91 -2.94 -25.56
CA GLU A 84 0.31 -1.66 -25.94
C GLU A 84 -1.22 -1.72 -25.93
N GLY A 85 -1.87 -0.61 -25.53
CA GLY A 85 -3.33 -0.49 -25.50
C GLY A 85 -4.02 -1.13 -24.31
N LYS A 86 -3.28 -1.80 -23.40
CA LYS A 86 -3.88 -2.38 -22.17
C LYS A 86 -4.00 -1.34 -21.06
N LYS A 87 -5.10 -1.44 -20.31
CA LYS A 87 -5.25 -0.75 -19.03
C LYS A 87 -4.49 -1.51 -17.95
N VAL A 88 -3.72 -0.79 -17.16
CA VAL A 88 -2.82 -1.36 -16.16
C VAL A 88 -3.38 -1.13 -14.76
N LEU A 89 -3.74 -2.21 -14.09
CA LEU A 89 -4.15 -2.21 -12.70
C LEU A 89 -2.94 -2.54 -11.83
N LEU A 90 -2.75 -1.82 -10.74
CA LEU A 90 -1.73 -2.14 -9.73
C LEU A 90 -2.43 -2.59 -8.45
N TYR A 91 -2.21 -3.83 -8.05
CA TYR A 91 -2.73 -4.35 -6.79
C TYR A 91 -1.63 -4.45 -5.74
N THR A 92 -1.83 -3.72 -4.63
CA THR A 92 -0.89 -3.63 -3.51
C THR A 92 -1.59 -4.00 -2.20
N PRO A 93 -1.81 -5.29 -1.93
CA PRO A 93 -2.44 -5.73 -0.69
C PRO A 93 -1.53 -5.49 0.52
N THR A 94 -2.15 -5.16 1.65
CA THR A 94 -1.49 -5.21 2.95
C THR A 94 -1.35 -6.65 3.40
N TRP A 95 -0.19 -7.01 3.94
CA TRP A 95 0.00 -8.33 4.54
C TRP A 95 -0.78 -8.47 5.84
N ARG A 96 -1.14 -9.70 6.20
CA ARG A 96 -1.84 -10.04 7.44
C ARG A 96 -0.92 -10.86 8.33
N ASP A 97 -0.79 -10.48 9.60
CA ASP A 97 -0.01 -11.22 10.60
C ASP A 97 -0.57 -12.65 10.80
N SER A 98 -1.86 -12.84 10.54
CA SER A 98 -2.57 -14.12 10.70
C SER A 98 -2.47 -15.06 9.49
N SER A 99 -1.91 -14.62 8.36
CA SER A 99 -1.89 -15.37 7.10
C SER A 99 -0.57 -16.13 6.87
N LEU A 100 0.06 -16.63 7.92
CA LEU A 100 1.22 -17.51 7.82
C LEU A 100 0.78 -18.92 7.46
N ASP A 101 1.36 -19.47 6.40
CA ASP A 101 1.22 -20.90 6.07
C ASP A 101 2.08 -21.78 7.03
N GLU A 102 1.94 -23.09 6.89
CA GLU A 102 2.67 -24.07 7.69
C GLU A 102 4.22 -23.95 7.56
N ASN A 103 4.70 -23.28 6.51
CA ASN A 103 6.12 -23.05 6.24
C ASN A 103 6.60 -21.67 6.70
N GLY A 104 5.73 -20.87 7.32
CA GLY A 104 6.04 -19.51 7.76
C GLY A 104 6.07 -18.48 6.64
N ALA A 105 5.52 -18.80 5.46
CA ALA A 105 5.31 -17.86 4.37
C ALA A 105 3.92 -17.22 4.52
N PHE A 106 3.84 -15.92 4.28
CA PHE A 106 2.56 -15.22 4.25
C PHE A 106 1.79 -15.57 2.98
N SER A 107 0.51 -15.87 3.12
CA SER A 107 -0.43 -16.01 2.01
C SER A 107 -1.32 -14.78 1.89
N LEU A 108 -1.98 -14.63 0.74
CA LEU A 108 -3.12 -13.73 0.66
C LEU A 108 -4.22 -14.29 1.56
N PRO A 109 -4.96 -13.43 2.29
CA PRO A 109 -6.10 -13.89 3.08
C PRO A 109 -7.13 -14.59 2.19
N ASP A 110 -7.79 -15.60 2.73
CA ASP A 110 -8.90 -16.25 2.05
C ASP A 110 -10.03 -15.25 1.76
N GLY A 111 -10.69 -15.41 0.61
CA GLY A 111 -11.87 -14.60 0.24
C GLY A 111 -11.67 -13.67 -0.97
N PHE A 112 -10.47 -13.60 -1.55
CA PHE A 112 -10.22 -12.85 -2.79
C PHE A 112 -9.30 -13.63 -3.74
N ASP A 113 -9.77 -13.90 -4.96
CA ASP A 113 -8.98 -14.53 -6.01
C ASP A 113 -8.73 -13.58 -7.19
N VAL A 114 -7.50 -13.14 -7.33
CA VAL A 114 -7.08 -12.25 -8.42
C VAL A 114 -7.29 -12.85 -9.83
N ASN A 115 -7.32 -14.16 -9.97
CA ASN A 115 -7.60 -14.80 -11.25
C ASN A 115 -9.08 -14.65 -11.60
N VAL A 116 -9.98 -14.85 -10.64
CA VAL A 116 -11.42 -14.62 -10.83
C VAL A 116 -11.67 -13.17 -11.22
N LEU A 117 -11.03 -12.22 -10.53
CA LEU A 117 -11.12 -10.80 -10.89
C LEU A 117 -10.72 -10.56 -12.37
N MET A 118 -9.56 -11.09 -12.78
CA MET A 118 -9.05 -10.86 -14.14
C MET A 118 -9.88 -11.56 -15.20
N ASP A 119 -10.46 -12.73 -14.91
CA ASP A 119 -11.41 -13.40 -15.79
C ASP A 119 -12.69 -12.58 -16.00
N MET A 120 -13.18 -11.90 -14.96
CA MET A 120 -14.35 -11.03 -15.03
C MET A 120 -14.07 -9.73 -15.77
N LEU A 121 -12.88 -9.13 -15.60
CA LEU A 121 -12.48 -7.89 -16.28
C LEU A 121 -12.16 -8.11 -17.77
N GLY A 122 -11.74 -9.31 -18.13
CA GLY A 122 -11.41 -9.68 -19.51
C GLY A 122 -10.04 -9.18 -19.97
N SER A 123 -9.80 -9.36 -21.27
CA SER A 123 -8.47 -9.25 -21.87
C SER A 123 -7.92 -7.83 -22.00
N ASP A 124 -8.70 -6.79 -21.77
CA ASP A 124 -8.25 -5.40 -21.95
C ASP A 124 -7.39 -4.88 -20.79
N TYR A 125 -7.28 -5.66 -19.72
CA TYR A 125 -6.57 -5.31 -18.50
C TYR A 125 -5.33 -6.17 -18.30
N ILE A 126 -4.32 -5.57 -17.64
CA ILE A 126 -3.15 -6.23 -17.06
C ILE A 126 -3.14 -5.91 -15.57
N LEU A 127 -2.89 -6.91 -14.74
CA LEU A 127 -2.71 -6.73 -13.30
C LEU A 127 -1.22 -6.81 -12.95
N LEU A 128 -0.68 -5.75 -12.40
CA LEU A 128 0.60 -5.75 -11.72
C LEU A 128 0.35 -6.11 -10.25
N PHE A 129 0.73 -7.30 -9.85
CA PHE A 129 0.59 -7.76 -8.48
C PHE A 129 1.89 -7.48 -7.71
N ARG A 130 1.81 -6.64 -6.67
CA ARG A 130 2.94 -6.36 -5.79
C ARG A 130 2.65 -6.82 -4.38
N ALA A 131 3.15 -7.96 -4.03
CA ALA A 131 3.14 -8.45 -2.66
C ALA A 131 4.17 -7.72 -1.79
N HIS A 132 3.94 -7.72 -0.48
CA HIS A 132 4.97 -7.32 0.47
C HIS A 132 6.11 -8.35 0.44
N HIS A 133 7.37 -7.91 0.61
CA HIS A 133 8.56 -8.79 0.57
C HIS A 133 8.52 -9.97 1.56
N GLN A 134 7.61 -9.96 2.52
CA GLN A 134 7.39 -11.06 3.47
C GLN A 134 6.32 -12.05 2.98
N ILE A 135 5.55 -11.71 1.96
CA ILE A 135 4.65 -12.66 1.30
C ILE A 135 5.55 -13.49 0.40
N GLY A 136 5.82 -14.74 0.77
CA GLY A 136 6.45 -15.71 -0.12
C GLY A 136 5.65 -15.76 -1.42
N ALA A 137 6.32 -16.00 -2.56
CA ALA A 137 5.73 -15.91 -3.89
C ALA A 137 4.29 -16.41 -3.88
N ALA A 138 3.35 -15.47 -3.68
CA ALA A 138 1.94 -15.79 -3.69
C ALA A 138 1.74 -16.48 -5.03
N LYS A 139 1.30 -17.71 -5.02
CA LYS A 139 1.09 -18.52 -6.21
C LYS A 139 -0.06 -17.89 -7.01
N VAL A 140 0.27 -16.78 -7.64
CA VAL A 140 -0.51 -16.34 -8.77
C VAL A 140 -0.35 -17.47 -9.77
N LYS A 141 -1.42 -18.20 -10.03
CA LYS A 141 -1.44 -19.24 -11.08
C LYS A 141 -0.87 -18.61 -12.36
N ASP A 142 -0.25 -19.41 -13.22
CA ASP A 142 0.24 -18.98 -14.52
C ASP A 142 -0.90 -18.32 -15.33
N ASN A 143 -1.11 -17.05 -15.07
CA ASN A 143 -2.12 -16.24 -15.72
C ASN A 143 -1.39 -15.19 -16.56
N PRO A 144 -1.52 -15.18 -17.88
CA PRO A 144 -0.72 -14.36 -18.78
C PRO A 144 -1.02 -12.84 -18.64
N VAL A 145 -2.08 -12.47 -17.93
CA VAL A 145 -2.45 -11.06 -17.69
C VAL A 145 -2.13 -10.59 -16.26
N ILE A 146 -1.52 -11.46 -15.43
CA ILE A 146 -1.11 -11.10 -14.07
C ILE A 146 0.42 -11.18 -13.99
N TYR A 147 1.05 -10.07 -13.69
CA TYR A 147 2.50 -9.95 -13.58
C TYR A 147 2.89 -9.74 -12.12
N ASP A 148 3.64 -10.68 -11.57
CA ASP A 148 4.24 -10.49 -10.25
C ASP A 148 5.40 -9.49 -10.37
N VAL A 149 5.22 -8.33 -9.75
CA VAL A 149 6.18 -7.23 -9.74
C VAL A 149 6.73 -6.95 -8.34
N SER A 150 6.67 -7.96 -7.47
CA SER A 150 7.11 -7.84 -6.07
C SER A 150 8.60 -7.51 -5.97
N ASP A 151 9.42 -8.00 -6.91
CA ASP A 151 10.87 -7.77 -6.97
C ASP A 151 11.27 -6.46 -7.65
N VAL A 152 10.32 -5.69 -8.19
CA VAL A 152 10.63 -4.38 -8.79
C VAL A 152 11.08 -3.42 -7.69
N GLU A 153 12.31 -2.94 -7.76
CA GLU A 153 12.92 -2.12 -6.72
C GLU A 153 12.13 -0.84 -6.44
N SER A 154 11.77 -0.11 -7.49
CA SER A 154 11.09 1.19 -7.39
C SER A 154 9.57 1.04 -7.51
N VAL A 155 8.86 1.16 -6.39
CA VAL A 155 7.40 1.19 -6.40
C VAL A 155 6.84 2.38 -7.21
N ASN A 156 7.57 3.49 -7.26
CA ASN A 156 7.16 4.66 -8.05
C ASN A 156 7.09 4.35 -9.56
N ASP A 157 7.93 3.42 -10.03
CA ASP A 157 7.89 3.00 -11.43
C ASP A 157 6.58 2.24 -11.72
N LEU A 158 6.10 1.45 -10.77
CA LEU A 158 4.81 0.79 -10.86
C LEU A 158 3.65 1.79 -10.80
N TYR A 159 3.75 2.81 -9.94
CA TYR A 159 2.75 3.87 -9.87
C TYR A 159 2.64 4.62 -11.20
N LEU A 160 3.78 4.93 -11.83
CA LEU A 160 3.81 5.68 -13.10
C LEU A 160 3.19 4.91 -14.26
N VAL A 161 3.33 3.59 -14.31
CA VAL A 161 2.81 2.75 -15.41
C VAL A 161 1.37 2.31 -15.22
N SER A 162 0.83 2.39 -13.99
CA SER A 162 -0.53 1.94 -13.68
C SER A 162 -1.56 3.04 -13.96
N ASP A 163 -2.72 2.64 -14.43
CA ASP A 163 -3.85 3.54 -14.70
C ASP A 163 -4.80 3.64 -13.49
N LEU A 164 -4.87 2.59 -12.67
CA LEU A 164 -5.69 2.50 -11.46
C LEU A 164 -4.95 1.67 -10.41
N MET A 165 -5.08 2.05 -9.14
CA MET A 165 -4.58 1.25 -8.02
C MET A 165 -5.71 0.58 -7.25
N ILE A 166 -5.58 -0.73 -7.04
CA ILE A 166 -6.38 -1.50 -6.10
C ILE A 166 -5.53 -1.68 -4.84
N THR A 167 -6.06 -1.31 -3.70
CA THR A 167 -5.37 -1.48 -2.42
C THR A 167 -6.40 -1.75 -1.31
N ASP A 168 -5.94 -1.83 -0.09
CA ASP A 168 -6.79 -2.04 1.08
C ASP A 168 -6.45 -1.03 2.19
N TYR A 169 -5.78 -1.45 3.24
CA TYR A 169 -5.39 -0.63 4.39
C TYR A 169 -4.00 -0.01 4.26
N SER A 170 -3.40 -0.12 3.09
CA SER A 170 -2.01 0.25 2.85
C SER A 170 -1.81 1.76 2.76
N SER A 171 -0.75 2.24 3.39
CA SER A 171 -0.30 3.64 3.25
C SER A 171 0.22 3.99 1.84
N THR A 172 0.33 3.04 0.93
CA THR A 172 0.71 3.27 -0.48
C THR A 172 -0.26 4.21 -1.19
N MET A 173 -1.53 4.27 -0.74
CA MET A 173 -2.54 5.19 -1.24
C MET A 173 -2.09 6.66 -1.17
N PHE A 174 -1.37 7.06 -0.10
CA PHE A 174 -0.90 8.45 0.05
C PHE A 174 0.18 8.81 -0.97
N ASP A 175 1.01 7.86 -1.35
CA ASP A 175 2.02 8.07 -2.39
C ASP A 175 1.37 8.10 -3.77
N TYR A 176 0.49 7.15 -4.07
CA TYR A 176 -0.22 7.07 -5.35
C TYR A 176 -1.14 8.26 -5.61
N ALA A 177 -1.77 8.81 -4.57
CA ALA A 177 -2.64 9.99 -4.66
C ALA A 177 -1.96 11.21 -5.32
N ASN A 178 -0.62 11.31 -5.27
CA ASN A 178 0.11 12.38 -5.97
C ASN A 178 -0.07 12.34 -7.50
N LEU A 179 -0.46 11.20 -8.07
CA LEU A 179 -0.73 11.07 -9.51
C LEU A 179 -2.15 11.50 -9.89
N MET A 180 -3.04 11.72 -8.92
CA MET A 180 -4.46 12.03 -9.14
C MET A 180 -5.17 11.00 -10.04
N ARG A 181 -4.76 9.74 -9.95
CA ARG A 181 -5.36 8.62 -10.69
C ARG A 181 -6.35 7.87 -9.80
N PRO A 182 -7.32 7.13 -10.39
CA PRO A 182 -8.31 6.38 -9.63
C PRO A 182 -7.69 5.36 -8.68
N MET A 183 -8.32 5.19 -7.52
CA MET A 183 -8.02 4.15 -6.54
C MET A 183 -9.32 3.43 -6.14
N VAL A 184 -9.24 2.14 -5.92
CA VAL A 184 -10.32 1.32 -5.34
C VAL A 184 -9.79 0.62 -4.10
N PHE A 185 -10.57 0.65 -3.03
CA PHE A 185 -10.23 0.05 -1.75
C PHE A 185 -10.97 -1.27 -1.59
N HIS A 186 -10.28 -2.38 -1.86
CA HIS A 186 -10.87 -3.71 -1.75
C HIS A 186 -10.66 -4.27 -0.34
N MET A 187 -11.70 -4.09 0.50
CA MET A 187 -11.66 -4.39 1.93
C MET A 187 -12.61 -5.55 2.28
N TYR A 188 -12.44 -6.69 1.62
CA TYR A 188 -13.29 -7.88 1.80
C TYR A 188 -13.23 -8.47 3.22
N ASP A 189 -12.18 -8.18 3.97
CA ASP A 189 -11.95 -8.66 5.34
C ASP A 189 -12.02 -7.55 6.40
N ALA A 190 -12.72 -6.43 6.12
CA ALA A 190 -12.73 -5.25 6.97
C ALA A 190 -13.10 -5.55 8.43
N ASP A 191 -14.10 -6.39 8.64
CA ASP A 191 -14.63 -6.69 9.97
C ASP A 191 -13.59 -7.45 10.83
N SER A 192 -12.81 -8.34 10.23
CA SER A 192 -11.73 -9.06 10.92
C SER A 192 -10.47 -8.22 11.06
N TYR A 193 -10.16 -7.40 10.06
CA TYR A 193 -8.96 -6.55 10.08
C TYR A 193 -9.00 -5.53 11.22
N GLU A 194 -10.14 -4.88 11.44
CA GLU A 194 -10.30 -3.89 12.51
C GLU A 194 -10.21 -4.51 13.91
N GLN A 195 -10.70 -5.75 14.06
CA GLN A 195 -10.69 -6.45 15.36
C GLN A 195 -9.35 -7.11 15.67
N ASP A 196 -8.70 -7.71 14.68
CA ASP A 196 -7.60 -8.64 14.90
C ASP A 196 -6.21 -8.06 14.56
N VAL A 197 -6.15 -6.99 13.75
CA VAL A 197 -4.85 -6.52 13.23
C VAL A 197 -4.50 -5.13 13.73
N ARG A 198 -5.19 -4.08 13.28
CA ARG A 198 -4.86 -2.68 13.64
C ARG A 198 -6.05 -1.76 13.37
N GLY A 199 -6.21 -0.75 14.23
CA GLY A 199 -7.14 0.34 13.94
C GLY A 199 -6.67 1.20 12.77
N LEU A 200 -7.63 1.81 12.07
CA LEU A 200 -7.38 2.72 10.96
C LEU A 200 -7.27 4.17 11.47
N TYR A 201 -6.39 4.95 10.84
CA TYR A 201 -6.29 6.40 11.10
C TYR A 201 -7.33 7.22 10.35
N LEU A 202 -7.79 6.72 9.21
CA LEU A 202 -8.82 7.32 8.39
C LEU A 202 -10.07 6.47 8.48
N SER A 203 -11.22 7.13 8.58
CA SER A 203 -12.49 6.43 8.44
C SER A 203 -12.73 6.04 6.97
N PRO A 204 -13.56 5.04 6.70
CA PRO A 204 -13.89 4.63 5.34
C PRO A 204 -14.38 5.79 4.45
N GLU A 205 -15.10 6.75 5.02
CA GLU A 205 -15.63 7.92 4.32
C GLU A 205 -14.56 8.94 3.91
N GLU A 206 -13.38 8.88 4.52
CA GLU A 206 -12.23 9.75 4.21
C GLU A 206 -11.34 9.19 3.09
N LEU A 207 -11.60 7.96 2.64
CA LEU A 207 -10.80 7.34 1.58
C LEU A 207 -11.14 7.96 0.22
N PRO A 208 -10.12 8.20 -0.64
CA PRO A 208 -10.31 8.91 -1.90
C PRO A 208 -10.74 7.97 -3.05
N GLY A 209 -11.63 7.03 -2.78
CA GLY A 209 -12.15 6.10 -3.78
C GLY A 209 -13.19 5.13 -3.21
N PRO A 210 -13.88 4.38 -4.05
CA PRO A 210 -14.89 3.42 -3.61
C PRO A 210 -14.28 2.29 -2.80
N ILE A 211 -15.06 1.81 -1.82
CA ILE A 211 -14.75 0.61 -1.04
C ILE A 211 -15.57 -0.53 -1.61
N THR A 212 -14.95 -1.68 -1.80
CA THR A 212 -15.57 -2.90 -2.32
C THR A 212 -15.25 -4.08 -1.41
N LYS A 213 -16.18 -5.04 -1.33
CA LYS A 213 -16.04 -6.24 -0.50
C LYS A 213 -16.10 -7.54 -1.30
N THR A 214 -16.59 -7.46 -2.53
CA THR A 214 -16.71 -8.60 -3.44
C THR A 214 -16.02 -8.32 -4.78
N GLU A 215 -15.68 -9.39 -5.52
CA GLU A 215 -15.11 -9.26 -6.87
C GLU A 215 -16.04 -8.51 -7.81
N GLN A 216 -17.36 -8.74 -7.72
CA GLN A 216 -18.33 -8.04 -8.57
C GLN A 216 -18.35 -6.53 -8.29
N GLU A 217 -18.37 -6.12 -7.03
CA GLU A 217 -18.27 -4.70 -6.67
C GLU A 217 -16.97 -4.08 -7.16
N LEU A 218 -15.87 -4.85 -7.10
CA LEU A 218 -14.55 -4.39 -7.57
C LEU A 218 -14.55 -4.20 -9.08
N VAL A 219 -15.11 -5.13 -9.84
CA VAL A 219 -15.28 -5.02 -11.30
C VAL A 219 -16.11 -3.81 -11.67
N ASP A 220 -17.25 -3.62 -10.99
CA ASP A 220 -18.16 -2.49 -11.23
C ASP A 220 -17.47 -1.14 -10.92
N ALA A 221 -16.57 -1.11 -9.94
CA ALA A 221 -15.81 0.10 -9.57
C ALA A 221 -14.63 0.40 -10.54
N ILE A 222 -14.14 -0.60 -11.27
CA ILE A 222 -13.04 -0.45 -12.25
C ILE A 222 -13.57 0.04 -13.60
N HIS A 223 -14.80 -0.32 -13.97
CA HIS A 223 -15.45 0.09 -15.23
C HIS A 223 -15.95 1.51 -15.18
#